data_740740387ccac7775f5c122614f73e33
#
_entry.id   740740387ccac7775f5c122614f73e33
#
_cell.length_a   1.000
_cell.length_b   1.000
_cell.length_c   1.000
_cell.angle_alpha   90.00
_cell.angle_beta   90.00
_cell.angle_gamma   90.00
#
_symmetry.space_group_name_H-M   'P 1'
#
loop_
_entity.id
_entity.type
_entity.pdbx_description
1 polymer ?
#
loop_
_entity_poly.entity_id
_entity_poly.type
_entity_poly.pdbx_seq_one_letter_code
_entity_poly.pdbx_strand_id
1 'polypeptide(L)'
;MNNMKKTYLKLSAIATAALVAGCAMQPGAQDIDLAVSQAMKSSFREQGDAKLDRLMLDASNQACSDAQDKSVDEKLAKAIEESNLKTVKFPADGKLLGNWAEGEKIAQNGRGLTWTDKAADANGGSCYNCHQISKTELSYGSLGPSLYNYGKLRGVTDPTAVASKPIVDYTWGKLWNSKAYNACSGMPRFGHANILTVEQLKDVMALLLDPKSPVNQ
;
A
#
# COMPACT_ATOMS: atom_id res chain seq x y z
N MET A 1 23.59 57.06 -37.28
CA MET A 1 22.66 56.72 -36.18
C MET A 1 21.49 55.84 -36.59
N ASN A 2 20.97 55.88 -37.83
CA ASN A 2 19.80 55.05 -38.24
C ASN A 2 20.06 53.55 -38.44
N ASN A 3 21.26 53.15 -38.81
CA ASN A 3 21.57 51.72 -39.06
C ASN A 3 21.73 50.90 -37.78
N MET A 4 22.23 51.45 -36.69
CA MET A 4 22.36 50.74 -35.40
C MET A 4 20.98 50.43 -34.78
N LYS A 5 20.00 51.37 -34.85
CA LYS A 5 18.65 51.13 -34.33
C LYS A 5 17.94 49.98 -35.04
N LYS A 6 18.15 49.81 -36.35
CA LYS A 6 17.57 48.71 -37.15
C LYS A 6 18.17 47.35 -36.79
N THR A 7 19.46 47.32 -36.43
CA THR A 7 20.17 46.08 -36.03
C THR A 7 19.71 45.61 -34.64
N TYR A 8 19.57 46.51 -33.68
CA TYR A 8 19.05 46.15 -32.33
C TYR A 8 17.57 45.69 -32.38
N LEU A 9 16.74 46.29 -33.26
CA LEU A 9 15.35 45.85 -33.39
C LEU A 9 15.25 44.43 -33.98
N LYS A 10 16.10 44.07 -34.91
CA LYS A 10 16.13 42.72 -35.49
C LYS A 10 16.69 41.67 -34.49
N LEU A 11 17.68 42.01 -33.69
CA LEU A 11 18.24 41.14 -32.64
C LEU A 11 17.24 40.92 -31.51
N SER A 12 16.49 41.93 -31.09
CA SER A 12 15.45 41.81 -30.10
C SER A 12 14.29 40.92 -30.58
N ALA A 13 13.87 41.02 -31.83
CA ALA A 13 12.81 40.19 -32.41
C ALA A 13 13.22 38.69 -32.47
N ILE A 14 14.47 38.39 -32.79
CA ILE A 14 14.96 37.01 -32.82
C ILE A 14 15.08 36.44 -31.41
N ALA A 15 15.55 37.23 -30.43
CA ALA A 15 15.62 36.80 -29.04
C ALA A 15 14.23 36.50 -28.42
N THR A 16 13.23 37.32 -28.75
CA THR A 16 11.84 37.11 -28.29
C THR A 16 11.20 35.88 -28.94
N ALA A 17 11.46 35.63 -30.22
CA ALA A 17 10.97 34.42 -30.91
C ALA A 17 11.61 33.13 -30.35
N ALA A 18 12.89 33.14 -29.96
CA ALA A 18 13.55 31.98 -29.35
C ALA A 18 13.01 31.68 -27.95
N LEU A 19 12.61 32.68 -27.15
CA LEU A 19 12.02 32.49 -25.82
C LEU A 19 10.59 31.92 -25.90
N VAL A 20 9.81 32.27 -26.91
CA VAL A 20 8.45 31.75 -27.10
C VAL A 20 8.48 30.29 -27.63
N ALA A 21 9.44 29.95 -28.48
CA ALA A 21 9.60 28.57 -28.99
C ALA A 21 10.02 27.59 -27.89
N GLY A 22 10.74 28.02 -26.85
CA GLY A 22 11.14 27.18 -25.72
C GLY A 22 9.98 26.74 -24.81
N CYS A 23 8.87 27.51 -24.77
CA CYS A 23 7.69 27.15 -23.98
C CYS A 23 6.71 26.20 -24.72
N ALA A 24 6.89 25.98 -26.02
CA ALA A 24 5.97 25.18 -26.84
C ALA A 24 6.32 23.69 -26.95
N MET A 25 7.44 23.24 -26.38
CA MET A 25 7.86 21.85 -26.43
C MET A 25 7.70 21.14 -25.08
N GLN A 26 6.53 21.22 -24.48
CA GLN A 26 6.20 20.27 -23.43
C GLN A 26 5.89 18.93 -24.10
N PRO A 27 6.55 17.82 -23.70
CA PRO A 27 6.22 16.50 -24.21
C PRO A 27 4.75 16.20 -23.94
N GLY A 28 4.05 15.66 -24.92
CA GLY A 28 2.67 15.21 -24.74
C GLY A 28 2.57 14.10 -23.70
N ALA A 29 1.40 13.89 -23.11
CA ALA A 29 1.18 12.83 -22.13
C ALA A 29 1.65 11.45 -22.66
N GLN A 30 1.40 11.14 -23.93
CA GLN A 30 1.85 9.92 -24.57
C GLN A 30 3.37 9.79 -24.68
N ASP A 31 4.09 10.90 -24.87
CA ASP A 31 5.56 10.91 -24.90
C ASP A 31 6.13 10.66 -23.51
N ILE A 32 5.48 11.18 -22.48
CA ILE A 32 5.85 10.93 -21.07
C ILE A 32 5.63 9.46 -20.72
N ASP A 33 4.48 8.88 -21.04
CA ASP A 33 4.17 7.47 -20.76
C ASP A 33 5.15 6.53 -21.47
N LEU A 34 5.51 6.83 -22.72
CA LEU A 34 6.52 6.09 -23.45
C LEU A 34 7.90 6.18 -22.79
N ALA A 35 8.32 7.38 -22.40
CA ALA A 35 9.59 7.61 -21.73
C ALA A 35 9.64 6.88 -20.35
N VAL A 36 8.56 6.93 -19.56
CA VAL A 36 8.44 6.20 -18.30
C VAL A 36 8.53 4.69 -18.55
N SER A 37 7.79 4.16 -19.52
CA SER A 37 7.84 2.74 -19.87
C SER A 37 9.22 2.28 -20.29
N GLN A 38 9.93 3.07 -21.09
CA GLN A 38 11.32 2.79 -21.50
C GLN A 38 12.28 2.86 -20.30
N ALA A 39 12.16 3.87 -19.44
CA ALA A 39 12.97 3.99 -18.23
C ALA A 39 12.77 2.81 -17.29
N MET A 40 11.51 2.37 -17.07
CA MET A 40 11.22 1.19 -16.26
C MET A 40 11.88 -0.07 -16.84
N LYS A 41 11.72 -0.32 -18.14
CA LYS A 41 12.30 -1.51 -18.81
C LYS A 41 13.84 -1.53 -18.82
N SER A 42 14.47 -0.36 -18.89
CA SER A 42 15.94 -0.26 -18.98
C SER A 42 16.63 -0.16 -17.63
N SER A 43 15.97 0.36 -16.60
CA SER A 43 16.59 0.69 -15.31
C SER A 43 16.36 -0.36 -14.23
N PHE A 44 15.18 -0.99 -14.22
CA PHE A 44 14.89 -2.01 -13.21
C PHE A 44 15.40 -3.38 -13.63
N ARG A 45 15.89 -4.13 -12.65
CA ARG A 45 16.40 -5.50 -12.83
C ARG A 45 15.94 -6.37 -11.68
N GLU A 46 15.69 -7.63 -11.96
CA GLU A 46 15.41 -8.60 -10.90
C GLU A 46 16.65 -8.88 -10.08
N GLN A 47 16.52 -8.82 -8.77
CA GLN A 47 17.56 -9.21 -7.83
C GLN A 47 16.94 -9.67 -6.52
N GLY A 48 17.39 -10.82 -5.99
CA GLY A 48 16.82 -11.40 -4.79
C GLY A 48 15.31 -11.59 -4.93
N ASP A 49 14.58 -11.10 -3.95
CA ASP A 49 13.11 -11.16 -3.90
C ASP A 49 12.42 -10.01 -4.66
N ALA A 50 13.19 -9.04 -5.15
CA ALA A 50 12.65 -7.95 -5.96
C ALA A 50 12.46 -8.40 -7.42
N LYS A 51 11.23 -8.75 -7.80
CA LYS A 51 10.82 -9.20 -9.13
C LYS A 51 10.18 -8.06 -9.93
N LEU A 52 10.29 -8.12 -11.26
CA LEU A 52 9.77 -7.08 -12.15
C LEU A 52 8.23 -7.06 -12.22
N ASP A 53 7.56 -8.15 -11.88
CA ASP A 53 6.10 -8.21 -11.81
C ASP A 53 5.51 -7.20 -10.81
N ARG A 54 6.27 -6.79 -9.79
CA ARG A 54 5.88 -5.76 -8.83
C ARG A 54 5.74 -4.35 -9.43
N LEU A 55 6.30 -4.13 -10.60
CA LEU A 55 6.15 -2.87 -11.34
C LEU A 55 4.80 -2.79 -12.07
N MET A 56 4.10 -3.91 -12.18
CA MET A 56 2.81 -3.97 -12.86
C MET A 56 1.67 -3.75 -11.88
N LEU A 57 0.80 -2.82 -12.20
CA LEU A 57 -0.42 -2.61 -11.44
C LEU A 57 -1.45 -3.68 -11.80
N ASP A 58 -2.08 -4.28 -10.80
CA ASP A 58 -3.30 -5.06 -11.05
C ASP A 58 -4.50 -4.14 -11.35
N ALA A 59 -5.61 -4.72 -11.80
CA ALA A 59 -6.79 -3.95 -12.21
C ALA A 59 -7.32 -3.03 -11.09
N SER A 60 -7.26 -3.46 -9.84
CA SER A 60 -7.70 -2.66 -8.69
C SER A 60 -6.75 -1.46 -8.42
N ASN A 61 -5.45 -1.69 -8.51
CA ASN A 61 -4.46 -0.62 -8.35
C ASN A 61 -4.51 0.34 -9.55
N GLN A 62 -4.67 -0.18 -10.76
CA GLN A 62 -4.81 0.66 -11.96
C GLN A 62 -6.01 1.57 -11.87
N ALA A 63 -7.20 1.05 -11.54
CA ALA A 63 -8.40 1.86 -11.39
C ALA A 63 -8.25 2.98 -10.35
N CYS A 64 -7.58 2.70 -9.21
CA CYS A 64 -7.32 3.72 -8.19
C CYS A 64 -6.28 4.75 -8.66
N SER A 65 -5.27 4.34 -9.43
CA SER A 65 -4.27 5.25 -10.00
C SER A 65 -4.87 6.15 -11.09
N ASP A 66 -5.74 5.60 -11.93
CA ASP A 66 -6.42 6.35 -13.00
C ASP A 66 -7.39 7.42 -12.44
N ALA A 67 -7.93 7.18 -11.25
CA ALA A 67 -8.77 8.15 -10.56
C ALA A 67 -7.97 9.39 -10.07
N GLN A 68 -6.64 9.29 -10.00
CA GLN A 68 -5.74 10.35 -9.50
C GLN A 68 -6.16 10.82 -8.10
N ASP A 69 -6.35 12.13 -7.94
CA ASP A 69 -6.80 12.75 -6.68
C ASP A 69 -8.31 12.63 -6.44
N LYS A 70 -9.05 11.99 -7.36
CA LYS A 70 -10.48 11.77 -7.24
C LYS A 70 -10.75 10.36 -6.70
N SER A 71 -11.82 10.20 -5.94
CA SER A 71 -12.29 8.86 -5.59
C SER A 71 -12.84 8.16 -6.84
N VAL A 72 -12.64 6.85 -6.93
CA VAL A 72 -13.38 6.02 -7.90
C VAL A 72 -14.88 6.12 -7.62
N ASP A 73 -15.71 6.03 -8.68
CA ASP A 73 -17.15 6.05 -8.49
C ASP A 73 -17.64 4.86 -7.64
N GLU A 74 -18.79 5.02 -6.98
CA GLU A 74 -19.30 4.05 -6.01
C GLU A 74 -19.51 2.65 -6.61
N LYS A 75 -19.98 2.57 -7.85
CA LYS A 75 -20.21 1.28 -8.55
C LYS A 75 -18.90 0.56 -8.81
N LEU A 76 -17.88 1.29 -9.26
CA LEU A 76 -16.54 0.73 -9.49
C LEU A 76 -15.89 0.34 -8.15
N ALA A 77 -16.00 1.17 -7.12
CA ALA A 77 -15.49 0.87 -5.78
C ALA A 77 -16.08 -0.45 -5.26
N LYS A 78 -17.40 -0.60 -5.34
CA LYS A 78 -18.09 -1.82 -4.93
C LYS A 78 -17.65 -3.05 -5.75
N ALA A 79 -17.49 -2.92 -7.05
CA ALA A 79 -17.01 -4.01 -7.90
C ALA A 79 -15.57 -4.43 -7.54
N ILE A 80 -14.69 -3.47 -7.22
CA ILE A 80 -13.33 -3.73 -6.75
C ILE A 80 -13.38 -4.49 -5.41
N GLU A 81 -14.17 -4.01 -4.44
CA GLU A 81 -14.30 -4.64 -3.14
C GLU A 81 -14.83 -6.07 -3.24
N GLU A 82 -15.90 -6.29 -4.00
CA GLU A 82 -16.48 -7.61 -4.23
C GLU A 82 -15.50 -8.58 -4.90
N SER A 83 -14.73 -8.12 -5.89
CA SER A 83 -13.73 -8.95 -6.56
C SER A 83 -12.58 -9.33 -5.62
N ASN A 84 -12.13 -8.38 -4.79
CA ASN A 84 -11.08 -8.63 -3.82
C ASN A 84 -11.56 -9.49 -2.65
N LEU A 85 -12.81 -9.35 -2.21
CA LEU A 85 -13.40 -10.18 -1.16
C LEU A 85 -13.38 -11.68 -1.54
N LYS A 86 -13.61 -12.02 -2.80
CA LYS A 86 -13.54 -13.40 -3.33
C LYS A 86 -12.13 -14.00 -3.24
N THR A 87 -11.09 -13.18 -3.07
CA THR A 87 -9.71 -13.64 -2.92
C THR A 87 -9.32 -13.94 -1.47
N VAL A 88 -10.17 -13.57 -0.49
CA VAL A 88 -9.91 -13.85 0.92
C VAL A 88 -10.01 -15.36 1.17
N LYS A 89 -8.93 -15.92 1.70
CA LYS A 89 -8.86 -17.36 2.05
C LYS A 89 -8.77 -17.50 3.55
N PHE A 90 -9.55 -18.40 4.11
CA PHE A 90 -9.50 -18.77 5.51
C PHE A 90 -8.69 -20.06 5.69
N PRO A 91 -7.96 -20.22 6.81
CA PRO A 91 -7.28 -21.47 7.11
C PRO A 91 -8.26 -22.64 7.16
N ALA A 92 -7.85 -23.81 6.63
CA ALA A 92 -8.68 -25.01 6.58
C ALA A 92 -9.06 -25.55 7.97
N ASP A 93 -8.22 -25.29 8.98
CA ASP A 93 -8.45 -25.67 10.37
C ASP A 93 -9.38 -24.70 11.11
N GLY A 94 -9.81 -23.62 10.48
CA GLY A 94 -10.66 -22.58 11.04
C GLY A 94 -10.01 -21.76 12.16
N LYS A 95 -8.74 -21.98 12.47
CA LYS A 95 -8.03 -21.26 13.54
C LYS A 95 -7.43 -19.96 13.00
N LEU A 96 -7.88 -18.84 13.56
CA LEU A 96 -7.48 -17.50 13.10
C LEU A 96 -6.55 -16.75 14.09
N LEU A 97 -6.21 -17.36 15.21
CA LEU A 97 -5.41 -16.76 16.27
C LEU A 97 -4.15 -17.58 16.51
N GLY A 98 -3.04 -16.89 16.61
CA GLY A 98 -1.72 -17.46 16.93
C GLY A 98 -1.19 -16.91 18.26
N ASN A 99 0.05 -16.43 18.25
CA ASN A 99 0.75 -15.89 19.40
C ASN A 99 0.92 -14.37 19.27
N TRP A 100 0.31 -13.60 20.16
CA TRP A 100 0.39 -12.14 20.12
C TRP A 100 1.84 -11.61 20.27
N ALA A 101 2.72 -12.30 21.02
CA ALA A 101 4.10 -11.86 21.17
C ALA A 101 4.91 -11.99 19.87
N GLU A 102 4.63 -13.01 19.06
CA GLU A 102 5.18 -13.12 17.71
C GLU A 102 4.53 -12.09 16.77
N GLY A 103 3.23 -11.85 16.92
CA GLY A 103 2.51 -10.80 16.20
C GLY A 103 3.11 -9.41 16.40
N GLU A 104 3.53 -9.08 17.62
CA GLU A 104 4.22 -7.82 17.92
C GLU A 104 5.54 -7.71 17.18
N LYS A 105 6.36 -8.76 17.16
CA LYS A 105 7.62 -8.78 16.40
C LYS A 105 7.38 -8.57 14.91
N ILE A 106 6.34 -9.20 14.35
CA ILE A 106 5.95 -9.04 12.95
C ILE A 106 5.49 -7.61 12.68
N ALA A 107 4.70 -7.02 13.57
CA ALA A 107 4.17 -5.67 13.42
C ALA A 107 5.28 -4.60 13.44
N GLN A 108 6.32 -4.79 14.26
CA GLN A 108 7.47 -3.90 14.36
C GLN A 108 8.49 -4.11 13.24
N ASN A 109 8.57 -5.31 12.66
CA ASN A 109 9.56 -5.65 11.66
C ASN A 109 9.18 -5.07 10.29
N GLY A 110 10.02 -4.20 9.74
CA GLY A 110 9.87 -3.63 8.39
C GLY A 110 10.72 -4.32 7.32
N ARG A 111 11.36 -5.46 7.62
CA ARG A 111 12.25 -6.18 6.69
C ARG A 111 11.45 -7.08 5.75
N GLY A 112 12.06 -7.38 4.63
CA GLY A 112 11.57 -8.36 3.67
C GLY A 112 11.20 -7.75 2.32
N LEU A 113 11.17 -8.62 1.31
CA LEU A 113 10.79 -8.31 -0.06
C LEU A 113 11.68 -7.29 -0.76
N THR A 114 12.92 -7.09 -0.29
CA THR A 114 13.89 -6.21 -0.94
C THR A 114 14.85 -7.02 -1.82
N TRP A 115 15.65 -6.31 -2.58
CA TRP A 115 16.66 -6.89 -3.47
C TRP A 115 17.82 -7.60 -2.74
N THR A 116 17.97 -7.36 -1.43
CA THR A 116 18.96 -8.03 -0.57
C THR A 116 18.39 -9.23 0.16
N ASP A 117 17.06 -9.38 0.18
CA ASP A 117 16.39 -10.47 0.89
C ASP A 117 16.30 -11.73 0.04
N LYS A 118 16.17 -12.87 0.70
CA LYS A 118 15.97 -14.17 0.09
C LYS A 118 14.53 -14.63 0.32
N ALA A 119 13.99 -15.37 -0.62
CA ALA A 119 12.62 -15.93 -0.52
C ALA A 119 12.36 -16.78 0.72
N ALA A 120 13.42 -17.31 1.37
CA ALA A 120 13.32 -18.06 2.61
C ALA A 120 13.29 -17.18 3.86
N ASP A 121 13.61 -15.89 3.75
CA ASP A 121 13.63 -14.98 4.89
C ASP A 121 12.20 -14.60 5.28
N ALA A 122 11.95 -14.53 6.60
CA ALA A 122 10.64 -14.11 7.08
C ALA A 122 10.43 -12.61 6.89
N ASN A 123 9.33 -12.25 6.25
CA ASN A 123 8.94 -10.86 6.09
C ASN A 123 8.29 -10.32 7.35
N GLY A 124 8.41 -9.01 7.56
CA GLY A 124 7.67 -8.27 8.55
C GLY A 124 6.42 -7.59 7.98
N GLY A 125 5.55 -7.15 8.88
CA GLY A 125 4.32 -6.43 8.51
C GLY A 125 4.48 -4.92 8.45
N SER A 126 5.51 -4.37 9.12
CA SER A 126 5.76 -2.91 9.21
C SER A 126 4.55 -2.07 9.64
N CYS A 127 3.70 -2.63 10.50
CA CYS A 127 2.38 -2.06 10.82
C CYS A 127 2.50 -0.70 11.52
N TYR A 128 3.53 -0.52 12.36
CA TYR A 128 3.79 0.74 13.06
C TYR A 128 4.15 1.90 12.14
N ASN A 129 4.61 1.64 10.92
CA ASN A 129 4.85 2.72 9.95
C ASN A 129 3.56 3.44 9.53
N CYS A 130 2.40 2.81 9.71
CA CYS A 130 1.10 3.38 9.35
C CYS A 130 0.15 3.55 10.53
N HIS A 131 0.27 2.72 11.58
CA HIS A 131 -0.67 2.64 12.70
C HIS A 131 0.01 2.84 14.05
N GLN A 132 -0.62 3.58 14.94
CA GLN A 132 -0.41 3.40 16.36
C GLN A 132 -1.03 2.07 16.79
N ILE A 133 -0.29 1.21 17.48
CA ILE A 133 -0.76 -0.09 17.94
C ILE A 133 -0.66 -0.17 19.47
N SER A 134 0.54 -0.09 20.04
CA SER A 134 0.79 -0.08 21.46
C SER A 134 1.02 1.35 21.98
N LYS A 135 0.65 1.62 23.22
CA LYS A 135 0.98 2.90 23.90
C LYS A 135 2.46 3.05 24.23
N THR A 136 3.18 1.95 24.34
CA THR A 136 4.60 1.96 24.67
C THR A 136 5.47 2.34 23.46
N GLU A 137 4.95 2.18 22.24
CA GLU A 137 5.65 2.62 21.04
C GLU A 137 5.43 4.11 20.81
N LEU A 138 6.51 4.86 20.83
CA LEU A 138 6.48 6.32 20.65
C LEU A 138 6.62 6.76 19.20
N SER A 139 7.11 5.87 18.33
CA SER A 139 7.33 6.13 16.91
C SER A 139 6.36 5.32 16.05
N TYR A 140 5.35 5.98 15.52
CA TYR A 140 4.38 5.35 14.63
C TYR A 140 3.85 6.35 13.59
N GLY A 141 3.39 5.80 12.45
CA GLY A 141 2.74 6.58 11.40
C GLY A 141 1.26 6.81 11.67
N SER A 142 0.72 7.82 11.02
CA SER A 142 -0.69 8.23 11.11
C SER A 142 -1.47 8.04 9.81
N LEU A 143 -0.94 7.26 8.85
CA LEU A 143 -1.62 6.96 7.57
C LEU A 143 -2.84 6.07 7.77
N GLY A 144 -2.78 5.17 8.74
CA GLY A 144 -3.89 4.32 9.15
C GLY A 144 -4.50 4.78 10.48
N PRO A 145 -5.71 4.33 10.82
CA PRO A 145 -6.32 4.60 12.11
C PRO A 145 -5.52 3.96 13.24
N SER A 146 -5.60 4.54 14.45
CA SER A 146 -5.05 3.89 15.64
C SER A 146 -5.70 2.52 15.86
N LEU A 147 -4.88 1.51 16.10
CA LEU A 147 -5.27 0.15 16.45
C LEU A 147 -5.19 -0.12 17.96
N TYR A 148 -4.82 0.90 18.76
CA TYR A 148 -4.80 0.80 20.20
C TYR A 148 -6.19 0.42 20.75
N ASN A 149 -6.23 -0.56 21.64
CA ASN A 149 -7.46 -1.17 22.15
C ASN A 149 -8.37 -1.76 21.04
N TYR A 150 -7.80 -2.26 19.95
CA TYR A 150 -8.56 -2.69 18.79
C TYR A 150 -9.65 -3.71 19.11
N GLY A 151 -9.31 -4.79 19.79
CA GLY A 151 -10.26 -5.80 20.23
C GLY A 151 -11.19 -5.28 21.32
N LYS A 152 -10.64 -4.61 22.32
CA LYS A 152 -11.39 -4.05 23.46
C LYS A 152 -12.47 -3.07 23.02
N LEU A 153 -12.14 -2.11 22.13
CA LEU A 153 -13.11 -1.12 21.62
C LEU A 153 -14.20 -1.75 20.74
N ARG A 154 -13.98 -2.95 20.24
CA ARG A 154 -14.96 -3.73 19.45
C ARG A 154 -15.71 -4.77 20.27
N GLY A 155 -15.53 -4.77 21.60
CA GLY A 155 -16.22 -5.68 22.51
C GLY A 155 -15.73 -7.14 22.44
N VAL A 156 -14.53 -7.37 21.90
CA VAL A 156 -13.92 -8.71 21.85
C VAL A 156 -13.30 -9.03 23.20
N THR A 157 -14.04 -9.75 24.04
CA THR A 157 -13.56 -10.27 25.32
C THR A 157 -13.01 -11.69 25.21
N ASP A 158 -13.54 -12.46 24.26
CA ASP A 158 -13.06 -13.78 23.85
C ASP A 158 -13.14 -13.85 22.32
N PRO A 159 -12.00 -13.81 21.63
CA PRO A 159 -11.97 -13.85 20.16
C PRO A 159 -12.41 -15.20 19.58
N THR A 160 -12.55 -16.25 20.41
CA THR A 160 -13.06 -17.57 19.98
C THR A 160 -14.58 -17.68 20.11
N ALA A 161 -15.22 -16.76 20.82
CA ALA A 161 -16.65 -16.76 21.02
C ALA A 161 -17.40 -16.46 19.71
N VAL A 162 -18.59 -17.07 19.56
CA VAL A 162 -19.46 -16.85 18.40
C VAL A 162 -19.80 -15.36 18.21
N ALA A 163 -20.00 -14.63 19.30
CA ALA A 163 -20.30 -13.20 19.27
C ALA A 163 -19.16 -12.36 18.67
N SER A 164 -17.91 -12.81 18.80
CA SER A 164 -16.73 -12.12 18.26
C SER A 164 -16.48 -12.42 16.77
N LYS A 165 -17.12 -13.47 16.24
CA LYS A 165 -16.86 -13.96 14.87
C LYS A 165 -16.92 -12.88 13.79
N PRO A 166 -17.91 -11.97 13.76
CA PRO A 166 -17.95 -10.91 12.73
C PRO A 166 -16.72 -10.00 12.75
N ILE A 167 -16.20 -9.66 13.93
CA ILE A 167 -15.01 -8.83 14.09
C ILE A 167 -13.75 -9.62 13.70
N VAL A 168 -13.68 -10.88 14.10
CA VAL A 168 -12.56 -11.78 13.77
C VAL A 168 -12.47 -11.98 12.26
N ASP A 169 -13.59 -12.32 11.59
CA ASP A 169 -13.63 -12.51 10.14
C ASP A 169 -13.28 -11.24 9.37
N TYR A 170 -13.83 -10.09 9.80
CA TYR A 170 -13.48 -8.79 9.22
C TYR A 170 -11.98 -8.48 9.34
N THR A 171 -11.42 -8.70 10.54
CA THR A 171 -10.00 -8.40 10.80
C THR A 171 -9.10 -9.29 9.96
N TRP A 172 -9.42 -10.59 9.88
CA TRP A 172 -8.73 -11.52 9.00
C TRP A 172 -8.78 -11.09 7.54
N GLY A 173 -9.99 -10.82 7.04
CA GLY A 173 -10.18 -10.41 5.66
C GLY A 173 -9.46 -9.10 5.33
N LYS A 174 -9.44 -8.14 6.26
CA LYS A 174 -8.74 -6.86 6.12
C LYS A 174 -7.22 -7.03 6.07
N LEU A 175 -6.65 -7.92 6.86
CA LEU A 175 -5.22 -8.28 6.81
C LEU A 175 -4.91 -9.09 5.55
N TRP A 176 -5.79 -10.01 5.16
CA TRP A 176 -5.61 -10.79 3.96
C TRP A 176 -5.59 -9.93 2.71
N ASN A 177 -6.64 -9.16 2.49
CA ASN A 177 -6.77 -8.26 1.35
C ASN A 177 -7.54 -6.99 1.74
N SER A 178 -6.80 -5.93 2.02
CA SER A 178 -7.35 -4.65 2.47
C SER A 178 -8.36 -4.02 1.49
N LYS A 179 -8.23 -4.30 0.18
CA LYS A 179 -9.12 -3.82 -0.87
C LYS A 179 -10.49 -4.51 -0.88
N ALA A 180 -10.66 -5.62 -0.16
CA ALA A 180 -11.96 -6.24 0.06
C ALA A 180 -12.93 -5.38 0.88
N TYR A 181 -12.43 -4.34 1.57
CA TYR A 181 -13.21 -3.48 2.47
C TYR A 181 -13.00 -1.98 2.21
N ASN A 182 -12.14 -1.64 1.30
CA ASN A 182 -11.91 -0.30 0.80
C ASN A 182 -11.15 -0.40 -0.51
N ALA A 183 -11.81 -0.10 -1.62
CA ALA A 183 -11.34 -0.29 -2.98
C ALA A 183 -9.94 0.28 -3.24
N CYS A 184 -9.66 1.48 -2.75
CA CYS A 184 -8.39 2.17 -2.95
C CYS A 184 -7.53 2.21 -1.67
N SER A 185 -7.68 1.22 -0.80
CA SER A 185 -6.84 1.10 0.40
C SER A 185 -5.35 1.06 0.04
N GLY A 186 -4.56 1.93 0.68
CA GLY A 186 -3.10 1.90 0.65
C GLY A 186 -2.48 0.87 1.60
N MET A 187 -3.28 0.24 2.48
CA MET A 187 -2.80 -0.82 3.37
C MET A 187 -2.38 -2.05 2.54
N PRO A 188 -1.21 -2.66 2.80
CA PRO A 188 -0.77 -3.85 2.10
C PRO A 188 -1.77 -5.00 2.17
N ARG A 189 -1.80 -5.82 1.14
CA ARG A 189 -2.65 -7.02 1.03
C ARG A 189 -1.86 -8.24 1.47
N PHE A 190 -1.59 -8.35 2.76
CA PHE A 190 -0.58 -9.22 3.33
C PHE A 190 -0.71 -10.69 2.94
N GLY A 191 -1.92 -11.26 3.00
CA GLY A 191 -2.17 -12.65 2.59
C GLY A 191 -2.27 -12.79 1.08
N HIS A 192 -3.00 -11.89 0.40
CA HIS A 192 -3.23 -11.94 -1.04
C HIS A 192 -1.94 -11.84 -1.86
N ALA A 193 -1.03 -10.98 -1.43
CA ALA A 193 0.26 -10.77 -2.09
C ALA A 193 1.40 -11.64 -1.51
N ASN A 194 1.07 -12.62 -0.67
CA ASN A 194 2.03 -13.51 0.00
C ASN A 194 3.16 -12.76 0.74
N ILE A 195 2.84 -11.60 1.31
CA ILE A 195 3.79 -10.81 2.12
C ILE A 195 4.01 -11.50 3.46
N LEU A 196 2.93 -11.91 4.12
CA LEU A 196 2.95 -12.69 5.36
C LEU A 196 2.36 -14.07 5.13
N THR A 197 2.93 -15.06 5.80
CA THR A 197 2.40 -16.43 5.83
C THR A 197 1.08 -16.47 6.62
N VAL A 198 0.32 -17.56 6.46
CA VAL A 198 -0.91 -17.79 7.24
C VAL A 198 -0.63 -17.76 8.74
N GLU A 199 0.48 -18.39 9.20
CA GLU A 199 0.84 -18.39 10.61
C GLU A 199 1.19 -16.99 11.12
N GLN A 200 1.97 -16.22 10.36
CA GLN A 200 2.25 -14.82 10.70
C GLN A 200 0.96 -13.96 10.76
N LEU A 201 0.01 -14.20 9.87
CA LEU A 201 -1.29 -13.53 9.94
C LEU A 201 -2.08 -13.89 11.19
N LYS A 202 -2.07 -15.17 11.62
CA LYS A 202 -2.67 -15.62 12.88
C LYS A 202 -2.03 -14.92 14.09
N ASP A 203 -0.71 -14.75 14.07
CA ASP A 203 0.01 -14.05 15.14
C ASP A 203 -0.37 -12.57 15.23
N VAL A 204 -0.47 -11.88 14.08
CA VAL A 204 -0.95 -10.49 14.02
C VAL A 204 -2.42 -10.39 14.46
N MET A 205 -3.26 -11.36 14.11
CA MET A 205 -4.64 -11.44 14.60
C MET A 205 -4.70 -11.54 16.11
N ALA A 206 -3.83 -12.39 16.72
CA ALA A 206 -3.74 -12.49 18.17
C ALA A 206 -3.25 -11.18 18.79
N LEU A 207 -2.27 -10.50 18.20
CA LEU A 207 -1.84 -9.18 18.65
C LEU A 207 -3.00 -8.19 18.75
N LEU A 208 -3.87 -8.15 17.74
CA LEU A 208 -4.96 -7.18 17.68
C LEU A 208 -6.18 -7.57 18.55
N LEU A 209 -6.45 -8.87 18.73
CA LEU A 209 -7.72 -9.36 19.27
C LEU A 209 -7.60 -10.08 20.63
N ASP A 210 -6.43 -10.60 21.00
CA ASP A 210 -6.27 -11.26 22.30
C ASP A 210 -6.38 -10.21 23.43
N PRO A 211 -7.30 -10.41 24.40
CA PRO A 211 -7.40 -9.53 25.56
C PRO A 211 -6.12 -9.42 26.40
N LYS A 212 -5.23 -10.40 26.30
CA LYS A 212 -3.93 -10.40 27.01
C LYS A 212 -2.83 -9.66 26.24
N SER A 213 -3.08 -9.31 24.98
CA SER A 213 -2.16 -8.54 24.18
C SER A 213 -1.96 -7.14 24.75
N PRO A 214 -0.76 -6.56 24.73
CA PRO A 214 -0.50 -5.20 25.19
C PRO A 214 -1.30 -4.15 24.43
N VAL A 215 -1.81 -4.48 23.27
CA VAL A 215 -2.70 -3.61 22.47
C VAL A 215 -4.04 -3.39 23.17
N ASN A 216 -4.54 -4.37 23.94
CA ASN A 216 -5.85 -4.36 24.57
C ASN A 216 -5.82 -4.15 26.09
N GLN A 217 -4.67 -3.74 26.64
CA GLN A 217 -4.46 -3.50 28.09
C GLN A 217 -4.79 -2.06 28.50
#